data_fb8163a756b30a01716f423c70ea5e3b
#
_entry.id   fb8163a756b30a01716f423c70ea5e3b
#
_cell.length_a   1.000
_cell.length_b   1.000
_cell.length_c   1.000
_cell.angle_alpha   90.00
_cell.angle_beta   90.00
_cell.angle_gamma   90.00
#
_symmetry.space_group_name_H-M   'P 1'
#
loop_
_entity.id
_entity.type
_entity.pdbx_description
1 polymer ?
#
loop_
_entity_poly.entity_id
_entity_poly.type
_entity_poly.pdbx_seq_one_letter_code
_entity_poly.pdbx_strand_id
1 'polypeptide(L)'
;MKCAVVSFIMHVDGGTSSKPKRAGKAKRGNRTPNNADLVLEVLEKTKDLAMVLFSGWTLDNENELNRVIDGLHAPHPTFILEVGSGYDTNDNPHSPAGFYVIQDGKLKLNKVKQWFATSEEANRNEKNLIENYLTTLEKDRCFSVDGKRVRLIICGENNVLRNEQSHNNKVYCRAEDKESQTKLESILNDTDIFINPAHTPMGNLGKMKKRWKFLSETNRVLLFVTNECAKAGVKNFEPNLSKQSLKYAFINGKETEFSKLASGKQYQISQVDIPTN
;
A
#
# COMPACT_ATOMS: atom_id res chain seq x y z
N MET A 1 7.26 -15.07 11.49
CA MET A 1 7.91 -14.02 10.66
C MET A 1 7.51 -12.64 11.20
N LYS A 2 8.47 -11.75 11.45
CA LYS A 2 8.19 -10.39 11.96
C LYS A 2 8.15 -9.39 10.81
N CYS A 3 7.07 -8.60 10.73
CA CYS A 3 6.88 -7.58 9.70
C CYS A 3 6.60 -6.23 10.33
N ALA A 4 6.98 -5.16 9.67
CA ALA A 4 6.59 -3.81 10.04
C ALA A 4 5.87 -3.06 8.91
N VAL A 5 5.06 -2.10 9.32
CA VAL A 5 4.46 -1.09 8.43
C VAL A 5 4.89 0.30 8.89
N VAL A 6 5.07 1.21 7.93
CA VAL A 6 5.56 2.56 8.18
C VAL A 6 4.58 3.58 7.63
N SER A 7 4.03 4.41 8.52
CA SER A 7 3.18 5.56 8.18
C SER A 7 3.97 6.85 8.31
N PHE A 8 3.80 7.76 7.34
CA PHE A 8 4.40 9.10 7.37
C PHE A 8 3.35 10.18 7.61
N ILE A 9 3.81 11.35 8.06
CA ILE A 9 3.04 12.59 8.05
C ILE A 9 3.20 13.22 6.67
N MET A 10 2.06 13.48 6.02
CA MET A 10 1.99 14.08 4.70
C MET A 10 1.22 15.39 4.74
N HIS A 11 1.77 16.44 4.17
CA HIS A 11 1.03 17.66 3.90
C HIS A 11 0.45 17.59 2.48
N VAL A 12 -0.85 17.76 2.37
CA VAL A 12 -1.56 17.77 1.10
C VAL A 12 -2.03 19.19 0.85
N ASP A 13 -1.40 19.88 -0.09
CA ASP A 13 -1.82 21.23 -0.48
C ASP A 13 -3.20 21.16 -1.14
N GLY A 14 -4.19 21.73 -0.47
CA GLY A 14 -5.51 21.95 -1.05
C GLY A 14 -5.43 23.06 -2.06
N GLY A 15 -5.57 22.73 -3.34
CA GLY A 15 -5.84 23.74 -4.33
C GLY A 15 -7.11 24.51 -3.94
N THR A 16 -7.04 25.83 -3.82
CA THR A 16 -8.15 26.76 -3.61
C THR A 16 -9.10 26.76 -4.82
N SER A 17 -9.81 25.69 -5.05
CA SER A 17 -10.84 25.60 -6.06
C SER A 17 -12.19 25.44 -5.37
N SER A 18 -13.00 26.48 -5.44
CA SER A 18 -14.37 26.56 -4.92
C SER A 18 -15.40 25.65 -5.61
N LYS A 19 -14.97 24.69 -6.39
CA LYS A 19 -15.85 23.64 -6.96
C LYS A 19 -15.39 22.28 -6.48
N PRO A 20 -16.31 21.37 -6.10
CA PRO A 20 -15.97 20.00 -5.79
C PRO A 20 -15.49 19.33 -7.09
N LYS A 21 -14.21 19.50 -7.40
CA LYS A 21 -13.58 18.72 -8.46
C LYS A 21 -13.51 17.30 -7.93
N ARG A 22 -14.00 16.36 -8.75
CA ARG A 22 -13.86 14.90 -8.66
C ARG A 22 -12.56 14.55 -7.95
N ALA A 23 -12.61 13.53 -7.06
CA ALA A 23 -11.56 13.07 -6.16
C ALA A 23 -10.17 13.54 -6.63
N GLY A 24 -9.82 14.73 -6.16
CA GLY A 24 -8.81 15.52 -6.82
C GLY A 24 -7.46 15.00 -6.41
N LYS A 25 -6.63 14.89 -7.36
CA LYS A 25 -5.19 14.77 -7.30
C LYS A 25 -4.67 15.48 -6.05
N ALA A 26 -4.36 14.70 -5.02
CA ALA A 26 -3.71 15.24 -3.83
C ALA A 26 -2.34 15.74 -4.28
N LYS A 27 -2.16 17.06 -4.30
CA LYS A 27 -0.84 17.64 -4.54
C LYS A 27 0.03 17.32 -3.31
N ARG A 28 1.20 16.79 -3.57
CA ARG A 28 2.21 16.56 -2.56
C ARG A 28 2.63 17.92 -1.98
N GLY A 29 2.37 18.18 -0.72
CA GLY A 29 2.91 19.34 0.00
C GLY A 29 4.44 19.21 0.12
N ASN A 30 5.12 20.35 0.33
CA ASN A 30 6.56 20.39 0.53
C ASN A 30 6.96 19.37 1.61
N ARG A 31 7.50 18.23 1.17
CA ARG A 31 8.20 17.33 2.05
C ARG A 31 9.55 17.92 2.39
N THR A 32 10.06 17.61 3.56
CA THR A 32 11.46 17.83 3.88
C THR A 32 12.34 17.20 2.80
N PRO A 33 13.40 17.88 2.34
CA PRO A 33 14.13 17.54 1.12
C PRO A 33 14.99 16.27 1.18
N ASN A 34 14.76 15.35 2.13
CA ASN A 34 15.61 14.18 2.28
C ASN A 34 14.83 12.93 2.74
N ASN A 35 13.98 12.41 1.85
CA ASN A 35 13.20 11.21 2.15
C ASN A 35 14.05 9.94 2.18
N ALA A 36 15.16 9.89 1.42
CA ALA A 36 16.08 8.76 1.43
C ALA A 36 16.69 8.53 2.82
N ASP A 37 17.09 9.59 3.53
CA ASP A 37 17.68 9.45 4.87
C ASP A 37 16.66 8.94 5.90
N LEU A 38 15.38 9.37 5.79
CA LEU A 38 14.32 8.83 6.64
C LEU A 38 14.07 7.33 6.38
N VAL A 39 14.14 6.92 5.11
CA VAL A 39 13.99 5.50 4.75
C VAL A 39 15.16 4.69 5.32
N LEU A 40 16.41 5.17 5.18
CA LEU A 40 17.59 4.53 5.77
C LEU A 40 17.52 4.45 7.30
N GLU A 41 17.06 5.52 7.96
CA GLU A 41 16.83 5.52 9.42
C GLU A 41 15.81 4.44 9.83
N VAL A 42 14.72 4.30 9.08
CA VAL A 42 13.71 3.26 9.33
C VAL A 42 14.30 1.87 9.12
N LEU A 43 15.04 1.66 8.03
CA LEU A 43 15.64 0.35 7.71
C LEU A 43 16.65 -0.09 8.75
N GLU A 44 17.46 0.84 9.30
CA GLU A 44 18.37 0.53 10.41
C GLU A 44 17.60 0.09 11.67
N LYS A 45 16.46 0.74 11.98
CA LYS A 45 15.61 0.37 13.14
C LYS A 45 14.85 -0.93 12.94
N THR A 46 14.78 -1.43 11.72
CA THR A 46 14.01 -2.63 11.35
C THR A 46 14.88 -3.74 10.75
N LYS A 47 16.19 -3.65 10.88
CA LYS A 47 17.15 -4.57 10.25
C LYS A 47 16.95 -6.05 10.60
N ASP A 48 16.41 -6.33 11.79
CA ASP A 48 16.15 -7.69 12.28
C ASP A 48 14.75 -8.23 11.88
N LEU A 49 13.99 -7.48 11.07
CA LEU A 49 12.69 -7.90 10.59
C LEU A 49 12.80 -8.55 9.21
N ALA A 50 11.84 -9.41 8.89
CA ALA A 50 11.79 -10.05 7.59
C ALA A 50 11.32 -9.09 6.49
N MET A 51 10.33 -8.23 6.80
CA MET A 51 9.72 -7.35 5.79
C MET A 51 9.29 -6.01 6.40
N VAL A 52 9.48 -4.94 5.61
CA VAL A 52 8.99 -3.58 5.91
C VAL A 52 8.16 -3.03 4.76
N LEU A 53 6.92 -2.69 5.06
CA LEU A 53 5.98 -2.08 4.11
C LEU A 53 5.85 -0.58 4.40
N PHE A 54 6.31 0.24 3.49
CA PHE A 54 6.11 1.69 3.54
C PHE A 54 4.75 2.07 2.94
N SER A 55 4.13 3.12 3.46
CA SER A 55 2.96 3.75 2.84
C SER A 55 3.30 4.36 1.48
N GLY A 56 2.29 4.76 0.71
CA GLY A 56 2.50 5.43 -0.57
C GLY A 56 3.25 6.75 -0.46
N TRP A 57 3.80 7.23 -1.57
CA TRP A 57 4.59 8.46 -1.69
C TRP A 57 5.85 8.50 -0.82
N THR A 58 6.58 7.41 -0.75
CA THR A 58 7.75 7.29 0.12
C THR A 58 8.93 8.11 -0.39
N LEU A 59 9.31 7.98 -1.66
CA LEU A 59 10.43 8.68 -2.29
C LEU A 59 9.96 9.53 -3.47
N ASP A 60 10.66 10.63 -3.76
CA ASP A 60 10.29 11.55 -4.82
C ASP A 60 10.67 11.08 -6.22
N ASN A 61 11.79 10.39 -6.33
CA ASN A 61 12.37 10.01 -7.61
C ASN A 61 13.34 8.84 -7.47
N GLU A 62 13.80 8.33 -8.61
CA GLU A 62 14.72 7.19 -8.67
C GLU A 62 16.13 7.52 -8.12
N ASN A 63 16.55 8.78 -8.12
CA ASN A 63 17.83 9.15 -7.49
C ASN A 63 17.79 8.94 -5.97
N GLU A 64 16.66 9.26 -5.33
CA GLU A 64 16.47 8.94 -3.90
C GLU A 64 16.47 7.42 -3.67
N LEU A 65 15.85 6.64 -4.57
CA LEU A 65 15.89 5.18 -4.48
C LEU A 65 17.33 4.64 -4.57
N ASN A 66 18.11 5.15 -5.52
CA ASN A 66 19.51 4.76 -5.67
C ASN A 66 20.30 5.11 -4.39
N ARG A 67 20.10 6.32 -3.82
CA ARG A 67 20.72 6.68 -2.53
C ARG A 67 20.34 5.74 -1.39
N VAL A 68 19.09 5.27 -1.35
CA VAL A 68 18.69 4.26 -0.37
C VAL A 68 19.45 2.96 -0.62
N ILE A 69 19.48 2.46 -1.86
CA ILE A 69 20.15 1.20 -2.20
C ILE A 69 21.66 1.28 -1.90
N ASP A 70 22.31 2.36 -2.29
CA ASP A 70 23.74 2.58 -2.05
C ASP A 70 24.09 2.73 -0.56
N GLY A 71 23.16 3.25 0.24
CA GLY A 71 23.29 3.43 1.68
C GLY A 71 22.90 2.21 2.53
N LEU A 72 22.48 1.09 1.91
CA LEU A 72 22.11 -0.11 2.65
C LEU A 72 23.31 -0.79 3.28
N HIS A 73 23.18 -1.14 4.55
CA HIS A 73 24.11 -2.01 5.25
C HIS A 73 23.43 -3.34 5.56
N ALA A 74 24.08 -4.45 5.22
CA ALA A 74 23.56 -5.77 5.55
C ALA A 74 23.76 -6.10 7.06
N PRO A 75 22.80 -6.78 7.70
CA PRO A 75 21.54 -7.26 7.16
C PRO A 75 20.47 -6.15 7.05
N HIS A 76 19.54 -6.29 6.15
CA HIS A 76 18.36 -5.44 6.05
C HIS A 76 17.12 -6.27 5.65
N PRO A 77 15.90 -5.83 6.01
CA PRO A 77 14.67 -6.55 5.64
C PRO A 77 14.40 -6.45 4.14
N THR A 78 13.54 -7.33 3.61
CA THR A 78 12.86 -7.04 2.35
C THR A 78 11.97 -5.82 2.55
N PHE A 79 12.07 -4.80 1.70
CA PHE A 79 11.25 -3.62 1.86
C PHE A 79 10.53 -3.20 0.58
N ILE A 80 9.33 -2.64 0.79
CA ILE A 80 8.41 -2.25 -0.26
C ILE A 80 8.12 -0.76 -0.09
N LEU A 81 8.39 0.05 -1.11
CA LEU A 81 8.17 1.48 -1.09
C LEU A 81 7.74 2.01 -2.46
N GLU A 82 7.10 3.18 -2.46
CA GLU A 82 6.73 3.87 -3.69
C GLU A 82 7.74 4.96 -4.03
N VAL A 83 8.07 5.05 -5.31
CA VAL A 83 8.94 6.07 -5.89
C VAL A 83 8.18 6.90 -6.92
N GLY A 84 8.32 8.19 -6.84
CA GLY A 84 7.69 9.15 -7.73
C GLY A 84 6.44 9.79 -7.12
N SER A 85 6.22 11.06 -7.49
CA SER A 85 5.10 11.86 -6.99
C SER A 85 3.82 11.72 -7.83
N GLY A 86 3.92 11.13 -9.02
CA GLY A 86 2.81 11.04 -9.95
C GLY A 86 2.47 12.34 -10.69
N TYR A 87 2.92 13.51 -10.19
CA TYR A 87 2.66 14.82 -10.81
C TYR A 87 3.79 15.80 -10.52
N ASP A 88 4.20 16.56 -11.53
CA ASP A 88 4.98 17.76 -11.34
C ASP A 88 4.06 18.99 -11.10
N THR A 89 4.70 20.13 -10.84
CA THR A 89 4.01 21.42 -10.62
C THR A 89 3.24 21.92 -11.85
N ASN A 90 3.47 21.34 -13.03
CA ASN A 90 2.93 21.76 -14.32
C ASN A 90 1.91 20.75 -14.89
N ASP A 91 1.37 19.84 -14.08
CA ASP A 91 0.46 18.76 -14.50
C ASP A 91 1.07 17.78 -15.55
N ASN A 92 2.38 17.86 -15.82
CA ASN A 92 3.06 16.87 -16.63
C ASN A 92 3.32 15.59 -15.81
N PRO A 93 3.00 14.41 -16.33
CA PRO A 93 3.33 13.16 -15.66
C PRO A 93 4.85 12.94 -15.72
N HIS A 94 5.60 13.56 -14.82
CA HIS A 94 6.98 13.14 -14.60
C HIS A 94 6.95 11.78 -13.96
N SER A 95 7.54 10.84 -14.60
CA SER A 95 7.71 9.46 -14.16
C SER A 95 6.54 8.95 -13.30
N PRO A 96 5.55 8.27 -13.84
CA PRO A 96 4.41 7.82 -13.05
C PRO A 96 4.92 7.06 -11.83
N ALA A 97 4.35 7.36 -10.66
CA ALA A 97 4.68 6.69 -9.42
C ALA A 97 4.56 5.17 -9.57
N GLY A 98 5.41 4.45 -8.90
CA GLY A 98 5.36 2.99 -8.87
C GLY A 98 5.98 2.43 -7.61
N PHE A 99 5.49 1.26 -7.21
CA PHE A 99 6.05 0.52 -6.09
C PHE A 99 7.24 -0.33 -6.53
N TYR A 100 8.22 -0.39 -5.67
CA TYR A 100 9.42 -1.18 -5.81
C TYR A 100 9.53 -2.15 -4.65
N VAL A 101 10.01 -3.35 -4.92
CA VAL A 101 10.38 -4.33 -3.89
C VAL A 101 11.87 -4.53 -3.95
N ILE A 102 12.55 -4.29 -2.85
CA ILE A 102 13.98 -4.46 -2.71
C ILE A 102 14.24 -5.62 -1.73
N GLN A 103 15.01 -6.59 -2.18
CA GLN A 103 15.40 -7.77 -1.42
C GLN A 103 16.88 -8.02 -1.64
N ASP A 104 17.65 -8.27 -0.57
CA ASP A 104 19.08 -8.50 -0.62
C ASP A 104 19.85 -7.39 -1.40
N GLY A 105 19.47 -6.13 -1.21
CA GLY A 105 20.03 -4.96 -1.88
C GLY A 105 19.72 -4.87 -3.37
N LYS A 106 18.81 -5.69 -3.91
CA LYS A 106 18.46 -5.76 -5.33
C LYS A 106 16.99 -5.51 -5.57
N LEU A 107 16.68 -4.93 -6.72
CA LEU A 107 15.30 -4.79 -7.19
C LEU A 107 14.71 -6.17 -7.51
N LYS A 108 13.71 -6.57 -6.75
CA LYS A 108 12.93 -7.81 -6.98
C LYS A 108 11.71 -7.53 -7.85
N LEU A 109 10.98 -6.43 -7.57
CA LEU A 109 9.96 -5.88 -8.45
C LEU A 109 10.28 -4.42 -8.76
N ASN A 110 10.13 -4.05 -10.01
CA ASN A 110 10.48 -2.73 -10.50
C ASN A 110 9.24 -2.00 -11.01
N LYS A 111 8.96 -0.84 -10.43
CA LYS A 111 7.96 0.13 -10.88
C LYS A 111 6.57 -0.44 -11.12
N VAL A 112 6.04 -1.14 -10.12
CA VAL A 112 4.67 -1.67 -10.17
C VAL A 112 3.68 -0.51 -10.07
N LYS A 113 2.94 -0.27 -11.15
CA LYS A 113 1.98 0.83 -11.25
C LYS A 113 0.60 0.43 -10.75
N GLN A 114 -0.13 1.39 -10.17
CA GLN A 114 -1.53 1.22 -9.81
C GLN A 114 -2.42 1.20 -11.06
N TRP A 115 -3.36 0.25 -11.13
CA TRP A 115 -4.30 0.10 -12.24
C TRP A 115 -5.54 0.99 -12.10
N PHE A 116 -6.10 1.06 -10.90
CA PHE A 116 -7.28 1.87 -10.58
C PHE A 116 -7.30 2.22 -9.09
N ALA A 117 -7.87 3.39 -8.78
CA ALA A 117 -7.97 3.88 -7.41
C ALA A 117 -9.39 3.78 -6.84
N THR A 118 -10.41 3.82 -7.69
CA THR A 118 -11.81 3.89 -7.28
C THR A 118 -12.63 2.74 -7.84
N SER A 119 -13.82 2.52 -7.25
CA SER A 119 -14.79 1.56 -7.78
C SER A 119 -15.37 2.00 -9.13
N GLU A 120 -15.44 3.30 -9.40
CA GLU A 120 -15.90 3.85 -10.68
C GLU A 120 -14.89 3.53 -11.78
N GLU A 121 -13.59 3.70 -11.50
CA GLU A 121 -12.53 3.32 -12.45
C GLU A 121 -12.52 1.81 -12.70
N ALA A 122 -12.69 1.00 -11.67
CA ALA A 122 -12.78 -0.45 -11.78
C ALA A 122 -14.05 -0.93 -12.53
N ASN A 123 -15.10 -0.11 -12.58
CA ASN A 123 -16.34 -0.38 -13.33
C ASN A 123 -16.34 0.19 -14.76
N ARG A 124 -15.35 1.02 -15.12
CA ARG A 124 -15.26 1.47 -16.51
C ARG A 124 -15.17 0.25 -17.41
N ASN A 125 -16.06 0.21 -18.41
CA ASN A 125 -16.20 -0.87 -19.39
C ASN A 125 -15.00 -0.96 -20.36
N GLU A 126 -13.79 -0.87 -19.85
CA GLU A 126 -12.64 -1.39 -20.55
C GLU A 126 -12.78 -2.91 -20.45
N LYS A 127 -13.25 -3.48 -21.54
CA LYS A 127 -13.37 -4.92 -21.73
C LYS A 127 -12.06 -5.53 -21.26
N ASN A 128 -12.13 -6.34 -20.19
CA ASN A 128 -10.99 -7.04 -19.61
C ASN A 128 -10.10 -6.26 -18.60
N LEU A 129 -10.49 -5.06 -18.11
CA LEU A 129 -9.68 -4.33 -17.11
C LEU A 129 -9.38 -5.21 -15.86
N ILE A 130 -10.43 -5.83 -15.31
CA ILE A 130 -10.28 -6.67 -14.11
C ILE A 130 -9.51 -7.95 -14.42
N GLU A 131 -9.75 -8.57 -15.56
CA GLU A 131 -9.03 -9.77 -15.99
C GLU A 131 -7.52 -9.48 -16.18
N ASN A 132 -7.18 -8.40 -16.87
CA ASN A 132 -5.81 -7.95 -17.06
C ASN A 132 -5.13 -7.61 -15.72
N TYR A 133 -5.86 -6.93 -14.82
CA TYR A 133 -5.38 -6.68 -13.48
C TYR A 133 -5.11 -7.98 -12.71
N LEU A 134 -6.03 -8.94 -12.72
CA LEU A 134 -5.84 -10.24 -12.07
C LEU A 134 -4.65 -11.01 -12.66
N THR A 135 -4.47 -10.95 -13.98
CA THR A 135 -3.30 -11.54 -14.65
C THR A 135 -1.99 -10.90 -14.17
N THR A 136 -1.97 -9.57 -14.07
CA THR A 136 -0.81 -8.85 -13.52
C THR A 136 -0.59 -9.16 -12.05
N LEU A 137 -1.66 -9.25 -11.25
CA LEU A 137 -1.59 -9.60 -9.84
C LEU A 137 -1.03 -11.02 -9.63
N GLU A 138 -1.39 -11.96 -10.50
CA GLU A 138 -0.92 -13.33 -10.47
C GLU A 138 0.57 -13.44 -10.81
N LYS A 139 1.03 -12.77 -11.87
CA LYS A 139 2.35 -12.98 -12.47
C LYS A 139 3.41 -11.97 -12.02
N ASP A 140 3.04 -10.69 -11.99
CA ASP A 140 4.03 -9.60 -11.95
C ASP A 140 4.10 -8.90 -10.59
N ARG A 141 3.23 -9.28 -9.63
CA ARG A 141 3.14 -8.64 -8.31
C ARG A 141 3.35 -9.61 -7.16
N CYS A 142 4.07 -10.69 -7.44
CA CYS A 142 4.36 -11.75 -6.50
C CYS A 142 5.86 -11.86 -6.24
N PHE A 143 6.23 -12.04 -4.97
CA PHE A 143 7.59 -12.32 -4.53
C PHE A 143 7.56 -13.17 -3.27
N SER A 144 8.71 -13.64 -2.80
CA SER A 144 8.78 -14.47 -1.59
C SER A 144 9.64 -13.81 -0.52
N VAL A 145 9.20 -13.90 0.75
CA VAL A 145 9.93 -13.48 1.94
C VAL A 145 9.85 -14.62 2.96
N ASP A 146 10.99 -15.12 3.42
CA ASP A 146 11.08 -16.25 4.36
C ASP A 146 10.21 -17.45 3.97
N GLY A 147 10.21 -17.78 2.68
CA GLY A 147 9.42 -18.88 2.12
C GLY A 147 7.91 -18.58 1.98
N LYS A 148 7.43 -17.43 2.43
CA LYS A 148 6.03 -17.00 2.27
C LYS A 148 5.84 -16.24 0.97
N ARG A 149 4.75 -16.54 0.26
CA ARG A 149 4.38 -15.89 -0.99
C ARG A 149 3.61 -14.60 -0.73
N VAL A 150 4.19 -13.48 -1.13
CA VAL A 150 3.66 -12.13 -0.89
C VAL A 150 3.11 -11.54 -2.19
N ARG A 151 1.92 -10.93 -2.13
CA ARG A 151 1.30 -10.21 -3.27
C ARG A 151 1.00 -8.76 -2.95
N LEU A 152 1.31 -7.89 -3.90
CA LEU A 152 1.14 -6.45 -3.79
C LEU A 152 -0.18 -5.99 -4.45
N ILE A 153 -1.08 -5.44 -3.63
CA ILE A 153 -2.30 -4.73 -4.04
C ILE A 153 -2.11 -3.26 -3.68
N ILE A 154 -2.14 -2.34 -4.64
CA ILE A 154 -1.83 -0.93 -4.40
C ILE A 154 -3.11 -0.15 -4.11
N CYS A 155 -3.14 0.57 -2.98
CA CYS A 155 -4.16 1.57 -2.64
C CYS A 155 -5.59 1.07 -2.90
N GLY A 156 -6.32 1.71 -3.81
CA GLY A 156 -7.71 1.42 -4.17
C GLY A 156 -7.93 0.17 -5.04
N GLU A 157 -6.90 -0.57 -5.41
CA GLU A 157 -7.05 -1.81 -6.19
C GLU A 157 -7.81 -2.92 -5.47
N ASN A 158 -8.01 -2.80 -4.14
CA ASN A 158 -9.00 -3.59 -3.44
C ASN A 158 -10.43 -3.48 -4.04
N ASN A 159 -10.67 -2.50 -4.92
CA ASN A 159 -11.89 -2.39 -5.69
C ASN A 159 -12.03 -3.48 -6.78
N VAL A 160 -11.03 -4.33 -6.99
CA VAL A 160 -11.20 -5.61 -7.71
C VAL A 160 -12.25 -6.49 -7.02
N LEU A 161 -12.39 -6.32 -5.73
CA LEU A 161 -13.43 -6.94 -4.93
C LEU A 161 -14.64 -6.02 -4.78
N ARG A 162 -15.81 -6.63 -4.70
CA ARG A 162 -17.05 -5.92 -4.41
C ARG A 162 -17.79 -6.62 -3.27
N ASN A 163 -18.51 -5.85 -2.49
CA ASN A 163 -19.38 -6.34 -1.44
C ASN A 163 -20.62 -5.45 -1.38
N GLU A 164 -21.79 -6.04 -1.49
CA GLU A 164 -23.06 -5.35 -1.54
C GLU A 164 -23.99 -5.86 -0.43
N GLN A 165 -24.81 -4.95 0.10
CA GLN A 165 -25.75 -5.28 1.14
C GLN A 165 -26.82 -6.29 0.64
N SER A 166 -27.22 -6.18 -0.62
CA SER A 166 -28.14 -7.10 -1.31
C SER A 166 -27.66 -8.55 -1.34
N HIS A 167 -26.36 -8.77 -1.23
CA HIS A 167 -25.71 -10.09 -1.18
C HIS A 167 -25.21 -10.45 0.22
N ASN A 168 -25.91 -10.05 1.28
CA ASN A 168 -25.52 -10.29 2.67
C ASN A 168 -24.09 -9.84 3.00
N ASN A 169 -23.60 -8.81 2.31
CA ASN A 169 -22.22 -8.32 2.38
C ASN A 169 -21.14 -9.35 2.00
N LYS A 170 -21.48 -10.42 1.29
CA LYS A 170 -20.50 -11.36 0.76
C LYS A 170 -19.53 -10.63 -0.13
N VAL A 171 -18.25 -10.93 0.00
CA VAL A 171 -17.17 -10.38 -0.85
C VAL A 171 -16.94 -11.32 -2.03
N TYR A 172 -16.80 -10.77 -3.22
CA TYR A 172 -16.57 -11.51 -4.45
C TYR A 172 -15.79 -10.68 -5.46
N CYS A 173 -15.30 -11.30 -6.53
CA CYS A 173 -14.64 -10.59 -7.62
C CYS A 173 -15.63 -9.63 -8.29
N ARG A 174 -15.17 -8.43 -8.62
CA ARG A 174 -16.01 -7.42 -9.29
C ARG A 174 -16.42 -7.86 -10.70
N ALA A 175 -15.56 -8.53 -11.43
CA ALA A 175 -15.96 -9.20 -12.65
C ALA A 175 -16.81 -10.45 -12.32
N GLU A 176 -18.00 -10.56 -12.94
CA GLU A 176 -18.96 -11.62 -12.60
C GLU A 176 -18.75 -12.87 -13.48
N ASP A 177 -17.86 -12.80 -14.48
CA ASP A 177 -17.54 -13.92 -15.32
C ASP A 177 -16.77 -15.02 -14.56
N LYS A 178 -16.98 -16.25 -15.00
CA LYS A 178 -16.40 -17.44 -14.36
C LYS A 178 -14.87 -17.47 -14.40
N GLU A 179 -14.28 -16.93 -15.45
CA GLU A 179 -12.84 -16.94 -15.65
C GLU A 179 -12.14 -16.04 -14.62
N SER A 180 -12.63 -14.81 -14.44
CA SER A 180 -12.14 -13.87 -13.42
C SER A 180 -12.34 -14.40 -12.00
N GLN A 181 -13.48 -15.07 -11.72
CA GLN A 181 -13.71 -15.70 -10.43
C GLN A 181 -12.69 -16.81 -10.16
N THR A 182 -12.50 -17.72 -11.13
CA THR A 182 -11.53 -18.81 -11.01
C THR A 182 -10.10 -18.30 -10.87
N LYS A 183 -9.73 -17.26 -11.61
CA LYS A 183 -8.41 -16.62 -11.50
C LYS A 183 -8.18 -16.01 -10.11
N LEU A 184 -9.18 -15.31 -9.56
CA LEU A 184 -9.11 -14.80 -8.20
C LEU A 184 -8.93 -15.93 -7.18
N GLU A 185 -9.67 -17.02 -7.31
CA GLU A 185 -9.53 -18.19 -6.43
C GLU A 185 -8.12 -18.80 -6.51
N SER A 186 -7.56 -18.93 -7.71
CA SER A 186 -6.17 -19.35 -7.90
C SER A 186 -5.19 -18.43 -7.18
N ILE A 187 -5.34 -17.11 -7.34
CA ILE A 187 -4.51 -16.10 -6.67
C ILE A 187 -4.61 -16.24 -5.14
N LEU A 188 -5.83 -16.41 -4.61
CA LEU A 188 -6.04 -16.58 -3.18
C LEU A 188 -5.35 -17.83 -2.65
N ASN A 189 -5.47 -18.95 -3.35
CA ASN A 189 -4.86 -20.23 -2.96
C ASN A 189 -3.33 -20.22 -3.04
N ASP A 190 -2.77 -19.37 -3.88
CA ASP A 190 -1.35 -19.23 -4.14
C ASP A 190 -0.74 -17.99 -3.43
N THR A 191 -1.30 -17.56 -2.31
CA THR A 191 -0.83 -16.39 -1.58
C THR A 191 -0.86 -16.63 -0.08
N ASP A 192 0.25 -16.36 0.60
CA ASP A 192 0.31 -16.37 2.07
C ASP A 192 0.01 -14.97 2.63
N ILE A 193 0.52 -13.91 1.98
CA ILE A 193 0.46 -12.55 2.49
C ILE A 193 0.05 -11.59 1.39
N PHE A 194 -1.03 -10.86 1.59
CA PHE A 194 -1.36 -9.67 0.82
C PHE A 194 -0.82 -8.43 1.52
N ILE A 195 -0.20 -7.54 0.77
CA ILE A 195 0.22 -6.22 1.25
C ILE A 195 -0.52 -5.14 0.47
N ASN A 196 -1.03 -4.14 1.18
CA ASN A 196 -1.82 -3.06 0.60
C ASN A 196 -1.35 -1.68 1.07
N PRO A 197 -0.24 -1.16 0.53
CA PRO A 197 0.18 0.20 0.77
C PRO A 197 -0.76 1.19 0.09
N ALA A 198 -1.08 2.29 0.77
CA ALA A 198 -1.97 3.32 0.27
C ALA A 198 -1.39 4.72 0.51
N HIS A 199 -1.90 5.70 -0.24
CA HIS A 199 -1.46 7.09 -0.18
C HIS A 199 -2.15 7.87 0.94
N THR A 200 -3.47 7.68 1.04
CA THR A 200 -4.34 8.39 1.98
C THR A 200 -5.30 7.42 2.66
N PRO A 201 -5.86 7.78 3.82
CA PRO A 201 -6.86 6.96 4.48
C PRO A 201 -8.04 6.63 3.57
N MET A 202 -8.54 5.40 3.64
CA MET A 202 -9.63 4.91 2.79
C MET A 202 -10.97 5.55 3.15
N GLY A 203 -11.72 6.00 2.13
CA GLY A 203 -12.99 6.73 2.31
C GLY A 203 -14.11 5.90 2.94
N ASN A 204 -14.19 4.60 2.64
CA ASN A 204 -15.20 3.70 3.23
C ASN A 204 -14.52 2.53 3.94
N LEU A 205 -14.07 2.80 5.16
CA LEU A 205 -13.35 1.84 5.98
C LEU A 205 -14.15 0.54 6.24
N GLY A 206 -15.47 0.65 6.43
CA GLY A 206 -16.30 -0.53 6.68
C GLY A 206 -16.32 -1.50 5.50
N LYS A 207 -16.40 -1.00 4.26
CA LYS A 207 -16.28 -1.84 3.06
C LYS A 207 -14.88 -2.42 2.91
N MET A 208 -13.86 -1.62 3.21
CA MET A 208 -12.48 -2.06 3.09
C MET A 208 -12.15 -3.17 4.07
N LYS A 209 -12.54 -3.03 5.34
CA LYS A 209 -12.33 -4.08 6.36
C LYS A 209 -12.94 -5.43 5.95
N LYS A 210 -14.12 -5.45 5.31
CA LYS A 210 -14.72 -6.69 4.81
C LYS A 210 -13.85 -7.34 3.71
N ARG A 211 -13.30 -6.55 2.80
CA ARG A 211 -12.41 -7.03 1.73
C ARG A 211 -11.08 -7.52 2.28
N TRP A 212 -10.49 -6.79 3.24
CA TRP A 212 -9.24 -7.19 3.90
C TRP A 212 -9.42 -8.49 4.69
N LYS A 213 -10.56 -8.62 5.39
CA LYS A 213 -10.94 -9.86 6.06
C LYS A 213 -10.99 -11.01 5.06
N PHE A 214 -11.68 -10.86 3.93
CA PHE A 214 -11.80 -11.87 2.87
C PHE A 214 -10.43 -12.28 2.30
N LEU A 215 -9.55 -11.31 1.98
CA LEU A 215 -8.22 -11.58 1.47
C LEU A 215 -7.34 -12.35 2.45
N SER A 216 -7.57 -12.17 3.74
CA SER A 216 -6.80 -12.80 4.81
C SER A 216 -7.40 -14.10 5.37
N GLU A 217 -8.54 -14.57 4.88
CA GLU A 217 -9.15 -15.85 5.29
C GLU A 217 -8.27 -17.05 4.88
N THR A 218 -8.51 -18.20 5.49
CA THR A 218 -7.84 -19.47 5.14
C THR A 218 -6.32 -19.40 5.26
N ASN A 219 -5.85 -19.08 6.47
CA ASN A 219 -4.42 -19.01 6.84
C ASN A 219 -3.61 -17.94 6.10
N ARG A 220 -4.26 -16.97 5.49
CA ARG A 220 -3.60 -15.83 4.86
C ARG A 220 -3.49 -14.63 5.80
N VAL A 221 -2.64 -13.71 5.41
CA VAL A 221 -2.44 -12.44 6.09
C VAL A 221 -2.71 -11.29 5.12
N LEU A 222 -3.24 -10.18 5.63
CA LEU A 222 -3.25 -8.91 4.93
C LEU A 222 -2.63 -7.84 5.82
N LEU A 223 -1.70 -7.06 5.26
CA LEU A 223 -1.13 -5.88 5.88
C LEU A 223 -1.52 -4.64 5.07
N PHE A 224 -2.13 -3.68 5.74
CA PHE A 224 -2.48 -2.38 5.18
C PHE A 224 -1.74 -1.27 5.90
N VAL A 225 -1.29 -0.25 5.14
CA VAL A 225 -0.69 0.96 5.68
C VAL A 225 -0.98 2.16 4.79
N THR A 226 -1.15 3.33 5.43
CA THR A 226 -1.35 4.61 4.75
C THR A 226 -0.70 5.76 5.52
N ASN A 227 -0.66 6.96 4.92
CA ASN A 227 -0.13 8.17 5.53
C ASN A 227 -1.16 8.87 6.42
N GLU A 228 -0.69 9.58 7.42
CA GLU A 228 -1.45 10.63 8.09
C GLU A 228 -1.38 11.91 7.26
N CYS A 229 -2.52 12.32 6.72
CA CYS A 229 -2.58 13.46 5.81
C CYS A 229 -3.15 14.69 6.51
N ALA A 230 -2.42 15.81 6.48
CA ALA A 230 -2.95 17.12 6.80
C ALA A 230 -4.03 17.48 5.77
N LYS A 231 -5.26 17.70 6.24
CA LYS A 231 -6.32 18.20 5.36
C LYS A 231 -6.05 19.67 5.05
N ALA A 232 -6.11 20.03 3.77
CA ALA A 232 -6.00 21.41 3.33
C ALA A 232 -7.02 22.30 4.07
N GLY A 233 -6.55 23.45 4.55
CA GLY A 233 -7.39 24.45 5.26
C GLY A 233 -7.57 24.20 6.77
N VAL A 234 -7.06 23.11 7.34
CA VAL A 234 -7.03 22.91 8.78
C VAL A 234 -5.82 23.65 9.37
N LYS A 235 -6.07 24.82 9.97
CA LYS A 235 -5.00 25.70 10.49
C LYS A 235 -4.19 25.12 11.64
N ASN A 236 -4.70 24.15 12.38
CA ASN A 236 -4.02 23.52 13.53
C ASN A 236 -4.06 21.99 13.37
N PHE A 237 -3.41 21.48 12.31
CA PHE A 237 -3.29 20.04 12.12
C PHE A 237 -2.27 19.48 13.10
N GLU A 238 -2.76 18.71 14.06
CA GLU A 238 -1.93 17.92 14.94
C GLU A 238 -1.87 16.48 14.38
N PRO A 239 -0.73 16.08 13.80
CA PRO A 239 -0.59 14.75 13.25
C PRO A 239 -0.61 13.70 14.37
N ASN A 240 -1.40 12.66 14.18
CA ASN A 240 -1.45 11.52 15.09
C ASN A 240 -1.18 10.21 14.35
N LEU A 241 0.08 9.82 14.29
CA LEU A 241 0.53 8.57 13.67
C LEU A 241 0.10 7.31 14.45
N SER A 242 -0.41 7.47 15.67
CA SER A 242 -0.93 6.34 16.45
C SER A 242 -2.35 5.92 16.07
N LYS A 243 -3.04 6.67 15.20
CA LYS A 243 -4.39 6.33 14.75
C LYS A 243 -4.44 4.92 14.18
N GLN A 244 -5.40 4.13 14.65
CA GLN A 244 -5.70 2.80 14.12
C GLN A 244 -6.00 2.83 12.60
N SER A 245 -6.66 3.91 12.13
CA SER A 245 -7.05 4.03 10.71
C SER A 245 -5.90 4.10 9.71
N LEU A 246 -4.66 4.28 10.18
CA LEU A 246 -3.48 4.33 9.32
C LEU A 246 -2.88 2.97 8.99
N LYS A 247 -3.26 1.93 9.75
CA LYS A 247 -2.69 0.59 9.59
C LYS A 247 -3.68 -0.46 10.05
N TYR A 248 -3.73 -1.57 9.32
CA TYR A 248 -4.51 -2.75 9.68
C TYR A 248 -3.72 -4.01 9.35
N ALA A 249 -3.79 -4.98 10.26
CA ALA A 249 -3.38 -6.35 10.00
C ALA A 249 -4.61 -7.26 10.17
N PHE A 250 -4.78 -8.18 9.25
CA PHE A 250 -5.74 -9.26 9.35
C PHE A 250 -4.99 -10.57 9.19
N ILE A 251 -5.14 -11.47 10.13
CA ILE A 251 -4.54 -12.81 10.14
C ILE A 251 -5.67 -13.83 10.23
N ASN A 252 -5.76 -14.71 9.26
CA ASN A 252 -6.81 -15.72 9.19
C ASN A 252 -8.22 -15.12 9.37
N GLY A 253 -8.51 -14.02 8.69
CA GLY A 253 -9.78 -13.31 8.73
C GLY A 253 -10.05 -12.52 10.00
N LYS A 254 -9.12 -12.43 10.94
CA LYS A 254 -9.27 -11.69 12.21
C LYS A 254 -8.36 -10.47 12.22
N GLU A 255 -8.92 -9.33 12.61
CA GLU A 255 -8.14 -8.11 12.85
C GLU A 255 -7.16 -8.33 13.99
N THR A 256 -5.90 -7.97 13.79
CA THR A 256 -4.79 -8.16 14.73
C THR A 256 -4.15 -6.81 15.00
N GLU A 257 -3.83 -6.54 16.24
CA GLU A 257 -3.20 -5.28 16.65
C GLU A 257 -1.71 -5.26 16.32
N PHE A 258 -1.24 -4.07 15.96
CA PHE A 258 0.18 -3.78 15.84
C PHE A 258 0.76 -3.33 17.19
N SER A 259 1.97 -3.77 17.51
CA SER A 259 2.79 -3.13 18.51
C SER A 259 3.58 -1.96 17.91
N LYS A 260 3.77 -0.88 18.68
CA LYS A 260 4.64 0.22 18.28
C LYS A 260 6.10 -0.22 18.45
N LEU A 261 6.87 -0.22 17.35
CA LEU A 261 8.31 -0.52 17.40
C LEU A 261 9.14 0.74 17.65
N ALA A 262 8.92 1.79 16.85
CA ALA A 262 9.65 3.05 16.94
C ALA A 262 8.85 4.21 16.34
N SER A 263 9.27 5.44 16.62
CA SER A 263 8.74 6.64 15.95
C SER A 263 9.80 7.71 15.84
N GLY A 264 9.74 8.48 14.75
CA GLY A 264 10.45 9.75 14.56
C GLY A 264 9.46 10.91 14.55
N LYS A 265 9.96 12.11 14.22
CA LYS A 265 9.11 13.31 14.09
C LYS A 265 8.08 13.19 12.95
N GLN A 266 8.40 12.45 11.90
CA GLN A 266 7.63 12.38 10.66
C GLN A 266 7.11 10.99 10.32
N TYR A 267 7.42 9.96 11.12
CA TYR A 267 7.02 8.59 10.85
C TYR A 267 6.74 7.80 12.13
N GLN A 268 5.98 6.72 11.96
CA GLN A 268 5.82 5.67 12.97
C GLN A 268 6.02 4.30 12.32
N ILE A 269 6.81 3.46 12.99
CA ILE A 269 6.99 2.05 12.68
C ILE A 269 6.11 1.23 13.61
N SER A 270 5.29 0.38 13.05
CA SER A 270 4.41 -0.53 13.78
C SER A 270 4.68 -1.95 13.33
N GLN A 271 4.86 -2.87 14.28
CA GLN A 271 5.25 -4.26 14.05
C GLN A 271 4.08 -5.20 14.30
N VAL A 272 4.04 -6.29 13.55
CA VAL A 272 3.15 -7.42 13.74
C VAL A 272 3.90 -8.73 13.53
N ASP A 273 3.56 -9.74 14.35
CA ASP A 273 4.09 -11.08 14.21
C ASP A 273 3.13 -11.94 13.36
N ILE A 274 3.65 -12.42 12.24
CA ILE A 274 2.92 -13.33 11.34
C ILE A 274 3.27 -14.77 11.73
N PRO A 275 2.27 -15.63 11.99
CA PRO A 275 2.52 -17.02 12.32
C PRO A 275 3.35 -17.72 11.24
N THR A 276 4.34 -18.48 11.67
CA THR A 276 5.04 -19.46 10.83
C THR A 276 4.27 -20.75 10.98
N ASN A 277 3.58 -21.17 9.93
CA ASN A 277 2.97 -22.49 9.87
C ASN A 277 4.05 -23.53 9.72
#